data_5339cce7e79e7026d202c62ce106f51e
#
_entry.id   5339cce7e79e7026d202c62ce106f51e
#
_cell.length_a   1.000
_cell.length_b   1.000
_cell.length_c   1.000
_cell.angle_alpha   90.00
_cell.angle_beta   90.00
_cell.angle_gamma   90.00
#
_symmetry.space_group_name_H-M   'P 1'
#
loop_
_entity.id
_entity.type
_entity.pdbx_description
1 polymer ?
#
loop_
_entity_poly.entity_id
_entity_poly.type
_entity_poly.pdbx_seq_one_letter_code
_entity_poly.pdbx_strand_id
1 'polypeptide(L)'
;MKILAIETTCDETAAAILGEDLTIYASVVASQEDLHEQYNGVVPEIAARAHVERILPVIHETVQKSGFSLADLDAIAVANTPGLSGSLLVGLTAAKALAFALDKPLVTINHLHAHVYACQLESGEPVFPCVG
;
A
#
# COMPACT_ATOMS: atom_id res chain seq x y z
N MET A 1 -7.43 16.49 -3.33
CA MET A 1 -7.10 15.24 -4.05
C MET A 1 -7.07 14.11 -3.05
N LYS A 2 -7.57 12.92 -3.42
CA LYS A 2 -7.60 11.72 -2.56
C LYS A 2 -6.97 10.56 -3.32
N ILE A 3 -5.97 9.92 -2.74
CA ILE A 3 -5.20 8.84 -3.35
C ILE A 3 -5.35 7.58 -2.50
N LEU A 4 -5.73 6.47 -3.12
CA LEU A 4 -5.61 5.14 -2.50
C LEU A 4 -4.22 4.59 -2.79
N ALA A 5 -3.42 4.39 -1.77
CA ALA A 5 -2.10 3.77 -1.85
C ALA A 5 -2.16 2.30 -1.41
N ILE A 6 -1.48 1.42 -2.15
CA ILE A 6 -1.45 -0.03 -1.93
C ILE A 6 0.01 -0.48 -1.80
N GLU A 7 0.28 -1.31 -0.80
CA GLU A 7 1.61 -1.84 -0.49
C GLU A 7 1.54 -3.35 -0.23
N THR A 8 2.32 -4.13 -0.99
CA THR A 8 2.46 -5.58 -0.85
C THR A 8 3.87 -6.06 -1.16
N THR A 9 4.90 -5.28 -0.82
CA THR A 9 6.28 -5.58 -1.25
C THR A 9 6.92 -6.80 -0.58
N CYS A 10 6.52 -7.14 0.64
CA CYS A 10 7.13 -8.23 1.41
C CYS A 10 6.10 -9.07 2.19
N ASP A 11 5.90 -8.78 3.45
CA ASP A 11 5.11 -9.59 4.39
C ASP A 11 3.95 -8.84 5.06
N GLU A 12 3.65 -7.66 4.58
CA GLU A 12 2.50 -6.89 4.99
C GLU A 12 1.63 -6.52 3.80
N THR A 13 0.31 -6.69 3.96
CA THR A 13 -0.67 -6.17 3.02
C THR A 13 -1.22 -4.89 3.60
N ALA A 14 -0.95 -3.75 2.97
CA ALA A 14 -1.39 -2.47 3.47
C ALA A 14 -2.11 -1.63 2.41
N ALA A 15 -3.05 -0.81 2.88
CA ALA A 15 -3.67 0.23 2.07
C ALA A 15 -3.94 1.47 2.91
N ALA A 16 -3.85 2.64 2.28
CA ALA A 16 -4.15 3.91 2.92
C ALA A 16 -4.85 4.86 1.95
N ILE A 17 -5.71 5.74 2.46
CA ILE A 17 -6.25 6.88 1.70
C ILE A 17 -5.65 8.16 2.27
N LEU A 18 -5.01 8.91 1.39
CA LEU A 18 -4.25 10.11 1.70
C LEU A 18 -4.79 11.30 0.94
N GLY A 19 -4.72 12.48 1.59
CA GLY A 19 -4.99 13.77 0.97
C GLY A 19 -3.73 14.43 0.41
N GLU A 20 -3.91 15.45 -0.40
CA GLU A 20 -2.85 16.29 -0.96
C GLU A 20 -2.01 17.00 0.11
N ASP A 21 -2.63 17.32 1.23
CA ASP A 21 -2.04 17.95 2.41
C ASP A 21 -1.36 16.95 3.38
N LEU A 22 -1.11 15.73 2.92
CA LEU A 22 -0.58 14.60 3.72
C LEU A 22 -1.53 14.12 4.82
N THR A 23 -2.78 14.55 4.84
CA THR A 23 -3.79 14.00 5.75
C THR A 23 -4.02 12.52 5.47
N ILE A 24 -3.87 11.68 6.50
CA ILE A 24 -4.20 10.26 6.44
C ILE A 24 -5.66 10.09 6.84
N TYR A 25 -6.54 9.81 5.88
CA TYR A 25 -7.97 9.56 6.15
C TYR A 25 -8.21 8.16 6.71
N ALA A 26 -7.46 7.19 6.23
CA ALA A 26 -7.48 5.83 6.74
C ALA A 26 -6.17 5.11 6.40
N SER A 27 -5.75 4.19 7.25
CA SER A 27 -4.64 3.27 7.01
C SER A 27 -4.95 1.93 7.65
N VAL A 28 -4.80 0.85 6.89
CA VAL A 28 -5.00 -0.53 7.33
C VAL A 28 -3.80 -1.36 6.93
N VAL A 29 -3.27 -2.10 7.88
CA VAL A 29 -2.13 -3.02 7.68
C VAL A 29 -2.52 -4.40 8.20
N ALA A 30 -2.32 -5.42 7.38
CA ALA A 30 -2.46 -6.83 7.73
C ALA A 30 -1.09 -7.51 7.68
N SER A 31 -0.47 -7.71 8.85
CA SER A 31 0.83 -8.38 8.99
C SER A 31 0.72 -9.89 8.77
N GLN A 32 1.78 -10.48 8.26
CA GLN A 32 1.95 -11.92 8.08
C GLN A 32 2.95 -12.52 9.08
N GLU A 33 3.33 -11.78 10.12
CA GLU A 33 4.36 -12.20 11.08
C GLU A 33 4.12 -13.61 11.62
N ASP A 34 2.90 -13.91 12.06
CA ASP A 34 2.51 -15.23 12.58
C ASP A 34 2.70 -16.36 11.56
N LEU A 35 2.55 -16.07 10.26
CA LEU A 35 2.70 -17.07 9.20
C LEU A 35 4.17 -17.43 8.95
N HIS A 36 5.08 -16.49 9.19
CA HIS A 36 6.50 -16.64 8.88
C HIS A 36 7.35 -17.01 10.10
N GLU A 37 6.85 -16.82 11.32
CA GLU A 37 7.57 -17.08 12.57
C GLU A 37 8.13 -18.51 12.63
N GLN A 38 7.34 -19.51 12.24
CA GLN A 38 7.75 -20.91 12.23
C GLN A 38 8.90 -21.23 11.27
N TYR A 39 9.19 -20.36 10.32
CA TYR A 39 10.28 -20.52 9.32
C TYR A 39 11.49 -19.66 9.62
N ASN A 40 11.48 -18.85 10.69
CA ASN A 40 12.52 -17.89 11.04
C ASN A 40 12.83 -16.87 9.94
N GLY A 41 11.85 -16.52 9.11
CA GLY A 41 11.99 -15.55 8.04
C GLY A 41 10.89 -15.65 7.00
N VAL A 42 10.83 -14.65 6.12
CA VAL A 42 9.78 -14.54 5.10
C VAL A 42 9.95 -15.62 4.03
N VAL A 43 8.88 -16.40 3.80
CA VAL A 43 8.80 -17.38 2.71
C VAL A 43 8.01 -16.75 1.56
N PRO A 44 8.64 -16.47 0.40
CA PRO A 44 8.03 -15.68 -0.67
C PRO A 44 6.70 -16.22 -1.20
N GLU A 45 6.56 -17.54 -1.35
CA GLU A 45 5.33 -18.16 -1.83
C GLU A 45 4.18 -18.04 -0.81
N ILE A 46 4.48 -18.17 0.48
CA ILE A 46 3.49 -17.98 1.56
C ILE A 46 3.07 -16.52 1.60
N ALA A 47 4.03 -15.60 1.47
CA ALA A 47 3.76 -14.17 1.42
C ALA A 47 2.83 -13.82 0.25
N ALA A 48 3.14 -14.27 -0.96
CA ALA A 48 2.31 -14.00 -2.13
C ALA A 48 0.86 -14.51 -1.97
N ARG A 49 0.66 -15.72 -1.45
CA ARG A 49 -0.67 -16.29 -1.19
C ARG A 49 -1.44 -15.49 -0.15
N ALA A 50 -0.80 -15.10 0.94
CA ALA A 50 -1.43 -14.30 1.98
C ALA A 50 -1.86 -12.91 1.45
N HIS A 51 -1.09 -12.29 0.58
CA HIS A 51 -1.50 -11.05 -0.10
C HIS A 51 -2.75 -11.24 -0.96
N VAL A 52 -2.86 -12.35 -1.72
CA VAL A 52 -4.05 -12.63 -2.53
C VAL A 52 -5.31 -12.70 -1.66
N GLU A 53 -5.22 -13.34 -0.49
CA GLU A 53 -6.35 -13.47 0.42
C GLU A 53 -6.72 -12.16 1.11
N ARG A 54 -5.74 -11.29 1.38
CA ARG A 54 -5.90 -10.10 2.22
C ARG A 54 -6.13 -8.80 1.45
N ILE A 55 -5.73 -8.74 0.18
CA ILE A 55 -5.74 -7.47 -0.57
C ILE A 55 -7.12 -6.83 -0.66
N LEU A 56 -8.16 -7.58 -1.00
CA LEU A 56 -9.52 -7.04 -1.11
C LEU A 56 -10.11 -6.67 0.25
N PRO A 57 -10.04 -7.51 1.30
CA PRO A 57 -10.45 -7.12 2.65
C PRO A 57 -9.76 -5.84 3.16
N VAL A 58 -8.45 -5.72 2.98
CA VAL A 58 -7.68 -4.54 3.40
C VAL A 58 -8.12 -3.28 2.67
N ILE A 59 -8.27 -3.35 1.35
CA ILE A 59 -8.77 -2.22 0.56
C ILE A 59 -10.18 -1.83 1.00
N HIS A 60 -11.08 -2.81 1.15
CA HIS A 60 -12.45 -2.57 1.57
C HIS A 60 -12.51 -1.89 2.94
N GLU A 61 -11.78 -2.39 3.92
CA GLU A 61 -11.71 -1.81 5.26
C GLU A 61 -11.15 -0.38 5.24
N THR A 62 -10.12 -0.14 4.42
CA THR A 62 -9.52 1.20 4.25
C THR A 62 -10.54 2.20 3.71
N VAL A 63 -11.29 1.81 2.69
CA VAL A 63 -12.35 2.64 2.11
C VAL A 63 -13.44 2.92 3.13
N GLN A 64 -13.91 1.89 3.85
CA GLN A 64 -14.93 2.07 4.88
C GLN A 64 -14.46 3.03 6.00
N LYS A 65 -13.25 2.86 6.51
CA LYS A 65 -12.69 3.69 7.59
C LYS A 65 -12.49 5.15 7.16
N SER A 66 -12.20 5.39 5.89
CA SER A 66 -12.00 6.74 5.37
C SER A 66 -13.28 7.58 5.29
N GLY A 67 -14.45 6.94 5.24
CA GLY A 67 -15.73 7.59 5.01
C GLY A 67 -15.98 8.00 3.55
N PHE A 68 -15.06 7.64 2.63
CA PHE A 68 -15.20 7.89 1.20
C PHE A 68 -15.69 6.65 0.46
N SER A 69 -16.16 6.84 -0.78
CA SER A 69 -16.40 5.76 -1.73
C SER A 69 -15.21 5.64 -2.70
N LEU A 70 -15.13 4.52 -3.42
CA LEU A 70 -14.12 4.35 -4.46
C LEU A 70 -14.27 5.41 -5.58
N ALA A 71 -15.49 5.90 -5.83
CA ALA A 71 -15.74 6.95 -6.83
C ALA A 71 -15.13 8.30 -6.45
N ASP A 72 -14.91 8.56 -5.14
CA ASP A 72 -14.35 9.81 -4.63
C ASP A 72 -12.82 9.88 -4.75
N LEU A 73 -12.19 8.79 -5.15
CA LEU A 73 -10.75 8.74 -5.33
C LEU A 73 -10.34 9.43 -6.62
N ASP A 74 -9.20 10.11 -6.60
CA ASP A 74 -8.63 10.82 -7.76
C ASP A 74 -7.53 10.01 -8.45
N ALA A 75 -6.84 9.14 -7.71
CA ALA A 75 -5.78 8.29 -8.24
C ALA A 75 -5.60 7.03 -7.39
N ILE A 76 -4.98 6.01 -8.01
CA ILE A 76 -4.51 4.80 -7.33
C ILE A 76 -2.98 4.79 -7.37
N ALA A 77 -2.34 4.60 -6.22
CA ALA A 77 -0.89 4.45 -6.11
C ALA A 77 -0.54 3.03 -5.65
N VAL A 78 0.59 2.50 -6.10
CA VAL A 78 1.05 1.17 -5.69
C VAL A 78 2.57 1.10 -5.64
N ALA A 79 3.12 0.48 -4.60
CA ALA A 79 4.53 0.14 -4.56
C ALA A 79 4.82 -0.98 -5.57
N ASN A 80 5.76 -0.75 -6.51
CA ASN A 80 6.06 -1.69 -7.58
C ASN A 80 7.51 -2.18 -7.60
N THR A 81 8.39 -1.61 -6.78
CA THR A 81 9.82 -1.98 -6.68
C THR A 81 10.47 -1.26 -5.49
N PRO A 82 11.53 -1.83 -4.86
CA PRO A 82 11.87 -3.26 -4.84
C PRO A 82 10.91 -4.06 -3.96
N GLY A 83 10.97 -5.40 -4.08
CA GLY A 83 10.19 -6.30 -3.24
C GLY A 83 10.19 -7.73 -3.79
N LEU A 84 9.48 -8.62 -3.11
CA LEU A 84 9.30 -9.99 -3.56
C LEU A 84 8.40 -10.01 -4.80
N SER A 85 8.86 -10.59 -5.89
CA SER A 85 8.18 -10.50 -7.20
C SER A 85 6.72 -10.98 -7.17
N GLY A 86 6.44 -12.11 -6.50
CA GLY A 86 5.08 -12.63 -6.32
C GLY A 86 4.19 -11.69 -5.50
N SER A 87 4.72 -11.13 -4.44
CA SER A 87 4.03 -10.17 -3.56
C SER A 87 3.73 -8.87 -4.30
N LEU A 88 4.71 -8.29 -4.99
CA LEU A 88 4.54 -7.09 -5.81
C LEU A 88 3.46 -7.27 -6.87
N LEU A 89 3.42 -8.44 -7.52
CA LEU A 89 2.44 -8.75 -8.56
C LEU A 89 1.00 -8.67 -8.04
N VAL A 90 0.75 -9.09 -6.81
CA VAL A 90 -0.60 -9.05 -6.22
C VAL A 90 -1.08 -7.60 -6.09
N GLY A 91 -0.30 -6.73 -5.46
CA GLY A 91 -0.64 -5.31 -5.28
C GLY A 91 -0.78 -4.58 -6.61
N LEU A 92 0.17 -4.80 -7.52
CA LEU A 92 0.14 -4.17 -8.84
C LEU A 92 -1.07 -4.60 -9.67
N THR A 93 -1.46 -5.87 -9.61
CA THR A 93 -2.64 -6.38 -10.31
C THR A 93 -3.92 -5.76 -9.75
N ALA A 94 -4.06 -5.72 -8.43
CA ALA A 94 -5.21 -5.11 -7.77
C ALA A 94 -5.31 -3.60 -8.10
N ALA A 95 -4.19 -2.89 -8.04
CA ALA A 95 -4.14 -1.46 -8.36
C ALA A 95 -4.50 -1.18 -9.82
N LYS A 96 -4.00 -1.97 -10.78
CA LYS A 96 -4.34 -1.86 -12.21
C LYS A 96 -5.82 -2.12 -12.45
N ALA A 97 -6.38 -3.17 -11.82
CA ALA A 97 -7.79 -3.49 -11.96
C ALA A 97 -8.69 -2.37 -11.43
N LEU A 98 -8.36 -1.80 -10.27
CA LEU A 98 -9.09 -0.67 -9.69
C LEU A 98 -8.96 0.59 -10.56
N ALA A 99 -7.75 0.95 -10.98
CA ALA A 99 -7.52 2.11 -11.82
C ALA A 99 -8.31 2.02 -13.14
N PHE A 100 -8.31 0.84 -13.76
CA PHE A 100 -9.10 0.60 -14.98
C PHE A 100 -10.61 0.68 -14.74
N ALA A 101 -11.11 -0.02 -13.71
CA ALA A 101 -12.54 -0.07 -13.41
C ALA A 101 -13.12 1.28 -12.98
N LEU A 102 -12.32 2.13 -12.34
CA LEU A 102 -12.74 3.44 -11.86
C LEU A 102 -12.40 4.58 -12.83
N ASP A 103 -11.73 4.29 -13.93
CA ASP A 103 -11.19 5.27 -14.88
C ASP A 103 -10.33 6.35 -14.17
N LYS A 104 -9.40 5.88 -13.33
CA LYS A 104 -8.48 6.73 -12.54
C LYS A 104 -7.02 6.46 -12.92
N PRO A 105 -6.16 7.49 -12.83
CA PRO A 105 -4.73 7.31 -13.08
C PRO A 105 -4.11 6.34 -12.08
N LEU A 106 -3.14 5.55 -12.56
CA LEU A 106 -2.30 4.67 -11.76
C LEU A 106 -0.91 5.28 -11.63
N VAL A 107 -0.42 5.39 -10.38
CA VAL A 107 0.90 5.90 -10.05
C VAL A 107 1.73 4.77 -9.41
N THR A 108 2.90 4.50 -9.95
CA THR A 108 3.82 3.52 -9.37
C THR A 108 4.85 4.21 -8.49
N ILE A 109 5.11 3.61 -7.33
CA ILE A 109 5.97 4.17 -6.28
C ILE A 109 7.12 3.21 -6.01
N ASN A 110 8.33 3.77 -5.85
CA ASN A 110 9.45 3.01 -5.32
C ASN A 110 9.30 2.88 -3.79
N HIS A 111 9.30 1.64 -3.29
CA HIS A 111 9.10 1.32 -1.87
C HIS A 111 10.14 1.99 -0.95
N LEU A 112 11.42 2.01 -1.35
CA LEU A 112 12.46 2.64 -0.54
C LEU A 112 12.32 4.16 -0.49
N HIS A 113 11.92 4.78 -1.59
CA HIS A 113 11.62 6.21 -1.60
C HIS A 113 10.43 6.51 -0.69
N ALA A 114 9.39 5.65 -0.70
CA ALA A 114 8.25 5.82 0.18
C ALA A 114 8.65 5.82 1.68
N HIS A 115 9.58 4.95 2.08
CA HIS A 115 10.12 4.95 3.46
C HIS A 115 10.79 6.27 3.83
N VAL A 116 11.61 6.84 2.93
CA VAL A 116 12.25 8.14 3.16
C VAL A 116 11.21 9.25 3.33
N TYR A 117 10.18 9.27 2.48
CA TYR A 117 9.12 10.27 2.55
C TYR A 117 8.13 10.06 3.71
N ALA A 118 8.02 8.84 4.26
CA ALA A 118 7.13 8.55 5.39
C ALA A 118 7.42 9.40 6.63
N CYS A 119 8.66 9.83 6.84
CA CYS A 119 9.04 10.73 7.93
C CYS A 119 8.27 12.06 7.89
N GLN A 120 7.82 12.51 6.72
CA GLN A 120 7.05 13.75 6.57
C GLN A 120 5.63 13.64 7.12
N LEU A 121 5.08 12.42 7.21
CA LEU A 121 3.74 12.21 7.75
C LEU A 121 3.64 12.55 9.24
N GLU A 122 4.75 12.43 9.97
CA GLU A 122 4.81 12.81 11.39
C GLU A 122 5.16 14.28 11.61
N SER A 123 6.11 14.81 10.81
CA SER A 123 6.62 16.18 10.99
C SER A 123 5.80 17.25 10.26
N GLY A 124 5.01 16.85 9.28
CA GLY A 124 4.27 17.77 8.39
C GLY A 124 5.16 18.57 7.43
N GLU A 125 6.48 18.43 7.51
CA GLU A 125 7.46 19.12 6.65
C GLU A 125 8.55 18.15 6.16
N PRO A 126 9.13 18.39 4.96
CA PRO A 126 10.25 17.59 4.46
C PRO A 126 11.46 17.70 5.38
N VAL A 127 11.95 16.58 5.90
CA VAL A 127 13.14 16.52 6.76
C VAL A 127 14.36 16.22 5.89
N PHE A 128 14.81 17.19 5.10
CA PHE A 128 16.00 17.06 4.27
C PHE A 128 17.07 18.10 4.66
N PRO A 129 18.38 17.71 4.61
CA PRO A 129 18.93 16.39 4.29
C PRO A 129 18.72 15.37 5.41
N CYS A 130 18.48 14.10 5.05
CA CYS A 130 18.34 13.00 6.00
C CYS A 130 19.16 11.78 5.53
N VAL A 131 19.44 10.86 6.46
CA VAL A 131 20.03 9.55 6.15
C VAL A 131 18.90 8.53 6.10
N GLY A 132 18.78 7.81 4.97
CA GLY A 132 17.77 6.78 4.73
C GLY A 132 18.38 5.39 4.65
#